data_83af7245fc6bfcc0c6d82985f868b495
#
_entry.id   83af7245fc6bfcc0c6d82985f868b495
#
_cell.length_a   1.000
_cell.length_b   1.000
_cell.length_c   1.000
_cell.angle_alpha   90.00
_cell.angle_beta   90.00
_cell.angle_gamma   90.00
#
_symmetry.space_group_name_H-M   'P 1'
#
loop_
_entity.id
_entity.type
_entity.pdbx_description
1 polymer ?
#
loop_
_entity_poly.entity_id
_entity_poly.type
_entity_poly.pdbx_seq_one_letter_code
_entity_poly.pdbx_strand_id
1 'polypeptide(L)'
;MRDFSRLREIIAILTKHGLGEFVQRIKLSGKTPSETPDADSRYIPTPRRFRLAFEELGPTFVKLGQILSTRVDIFNAEWIEEFEQLQCNVAPIATEDIGALIEARLGRPMDEVFAELDGKPVGSASIAQVHGAVLRNGERVAVKIKRPDIEKSIRADLRILNHLAALIETEIPETRRYRPVQMVQYFARSLARETDLSFELRYMQRFANAFAGHPFVHIPKVYAEYSNRQILVQEYVGGTLLRHADIDRMPSETRAMLARRITDTLFAMILQQGFFHADPHPGNIFIRDDGRISLIDFGLVGHLSAPRRHEILSLIKALAERDPFTMQYVLGNWAQGELPDENLLGADVLEMLLNYENTPVSDLRISQVINDITQIMRGHGLTLPADLVMLFKTLITLEGVVKRLDGSTELLEQAKPIVLAELKRLASPDYIVRKSRRQLNTLLQTADELPQTLIRLSRRLQKGQFSLDLDLKRLDDLSHQLDRATNRLTMGIVTAALIIGSSIVMSVDKAPGFIGLTGYLLAFANSLWIIWSIWRSGRH
;
A
#
# COMPACT_ATOMS: atom_id res chain seq x y z
N MET A 1 13.81 -9.24 28.98
CA MET A 1 14.77 -8.18 29.34
C MET A 1 15.27 -7.38 28.11
N ARG A 2 15.67 -8.02 26.99
CA ARG A 2 16.14 -7.31 25.77
C ARG A 2 15.10 -6.37 25.15
N ASP A 3 13.84 -6.78 25.02
CA ASP A 3 12.79 -5.96 24.42
C ASP A 3 12.51 -4.68 25.24
N PHE A 4 12.59 -4.76 26.57
CA PHE A 4 12.40 -3.61 27.44
C PHE A 4 13.57 -2.59 27.35
N SER A 5 14.81 -3.08 27.24
CA SER A 5 15.98 -2.23 27.00
C SER A 5 15.88 -1.51 25.66
N ARG A 6 15.47 -2.24 24.60
CA ARG A 6 15.30 -1.68 23.25
C ARG A 6 14.15 -0.68 23.18
N LEU A 7 13.04 -0.93 23.89
CA LEU A 7 11.94 0.04 23.98
C LEU A 7 12.38 1.35 24.66
N ARG A 8 13.17 1.26 25.73
CA ARG A 8 13.73 2.48 26.37
C ARG A 8 14.63 3.26 25.43
N GLU A 9 15.48 2.58 24.67
CA GLU A 9 16.35 3.20 23.67
C GLU A 9 15.52 3.91 22.59
N ILE A 10 14.45 3.28 22.06
CA ILE A 10 13.54 3.90 21.11
C ILE A 10 12.92 5.17 21.69
N ILE A 11 12.40 5.11 22.92
CA ILE A 11 11.81 6.28 23.60
C ILE A 11 12.84 7.39 23.77
N ALA A 12 14.06 7.07 24.21
CA ALA A 12 15.12 8.05 24.41
C ALA A 12 15.50 8.75 23.10
N ILE A 13 15.69 7.99 22.00
CA ILE A 13 16.03 8.54 20.69
C ILE A 13 14.89 9.41 20.15
N LEU A 14 13.63 8.97 20.23
CA LEU A 14 12.48 9.77 19.81
C LEU A 14 12.41 11.09 20.61
N THR A 15 12.62 11.03 21.93
CA THR A 15 12.60 12.23 22.79
C THR A 15 13.76 13.18 22.47
N LYS A 16 14.97 12.66 22.24
CA LYS A 16 16.16 13.41 21.83
C LYS A 16 15.90 14.22 20.54
N HIS A 17 15.21 13.63 19.58
CA HIS A 17 14.83 14.29 18.32
C HIS A 17 13.56 15.15 18.43
N GLY A 18 13.10 15.49 19.64
CA GLY A 18 11.98 16.40 19.86
C GLY A 18 10.59 15.79 19.60
N LEU A 19 10.48 14.45 19.60
CA LEU A 19 9.22 13.72 19.41
C LEU A 19 8.58 13.29 20.74
N GLY A 20 8.94 13.97 21.86
CA GLY A 20 8.43 13.66 23.21
C GLY A 20 6.90 13.78 23.33
N GLU A 21 6.27 14.75 22.66
CA GLU A 21 4.81 14.91 22.64
C GLU A 21 4.12 13.70 21.96
N PHE A 22 4.70 13.17 20.89
CA PHE A 22 4.22 11.96 20.23
C PHE A 22 4.30 10.75 21.18
N VAL A 23 5.44 10.60 21.88
CA VAL A 23 5.64 9.53 22.87
C VAL A 23 4.61 9.62 24.01
N GLN A 24 4.31 10.84 24.50
CA GLN A 24 3.27 11.05 25.51
C GLN A 24 1.87 10.75 25.01
N ARG A 25 1.54 11.17 23.79
CA ARG A 25 0.21 10.96 23.19
C ARG A 25 -0.13 9.48 23.04
N ILE A 26 0.86 8.63 22.75
CA ILE A 26 0.69 7.18 22.69
C ILE A 26 0.87 6.48 24.03
N LYS A 27 0.95 7.22 25.14
CA LYS A 27 1.07 6.72 26.53
C LYS A 27 2.19 5.71 26.77
N LEU A 28 3.26 5.80 26.01
CA LEU A 28 4.42 4.92 26.14
C LEU A 28 5.26 5.18 27.38
N SER A 29 5.18 6.39 27.94
CA SER A 29 5.94 6.80 29.13
C SER A 29 5.01 7.29 30.21
N GLY A 30 5.03 6.64 31.37
CA GLY A 30 4.34 7.09 32.58
C GLY A 30 5.05 8.24 33.31
N LYS A 31 6.30 8.53 32.96
CA LYS A 31 7.08 9.71 33.36
C LYS A 31 8.13 9.97 32.29
N THR A 32 8.14 11.18 31.75
CA THR A 32 9.18 11.63 30.81
C THR A 32 10.56 11.54 31.40
N PRO A 33 11.57 10.99 30.72
CA PRO A 33 12.94 11.31 31.01
C PRO A 33 13.13 12.83 30.82
N SER A 34 13.75 13.50 31.76
CA SER A 34 14.00 14.96 31.76
C SER A 34 15.11 15.37 30.79
N GLU A 35 15.22 14.76 29.66
CA GLU A 35 16.10 15.23 28.59
C GLU A 35 15.37 16.34 27.83
N THR A 36 15.81 17.57 28.08
CA THR A 36 15.40 18.72 27.27
C THR A 36 15.81 18.46 25.83
N PRO A 37 14.89 18.66 24.86
CA PRO A 37 15.24 18.58 23.44
C PRO A 37 16.42 19.54 23.18
N ASP A 38 17.39 19.10 22.38
CA ASP A 38 18.44 19.98 21.88
C ASP A 38 17.82 21.28 21.38
N ALA A 39 18.33 22.42 21.77
CA ALA A 39 17.76 23.73 21.44
C ALA A 39 17.58 23.90 19.91
N ASP A 40 18.47 23.32 19.13
CA ASP A 40 18.38 23.28 17.64
C ASP A 40 17.24 22.41 17.10
N SER A 41 16.76 21.43 17.87
CA SER A 41 15.71 20.53 17.40
C SER A 41 14.32 21.19 17.25
N ARG A 42 14.08 22.31 17.92
CA ARG A 42 12.79 23.03 17.88
C ARG A 42 12.48 23.71 16.54
N TYR A 43 13.51 23.97 15.73
CA TYR A 43 13.38 24.59 14.40
C TYR A 43 13.32 23.59 13.26
N ILE A 44 13.49 22.29 13.54
CA ILE A 44 13.48 21.23 12.53
C ILE A 44 12.03 20.78 12.29
N PRO A 45 11.53 20.71 11.03
CA PRO A 45 10.21 20.17 10.71
C PRO A 45 10.02 18.74 11.22
N THR A 46 8.80 18.41 11.64
CA THR A 46 8.47 17.08 12.19
C THR A 46 8.87 15.90 11.30
N PRO A 47 8.65 15.90 9.97
CA PRO A 47 9.10 14.82 9.09
C PRO A 47 10.60 14.55 9.19
N ARG A 48 11.41 15.60 9.18
CA ARG A 48 12.87 15.52 9.31
C ARG A 48 13.31 14.96 10.68
N ARG A 49 12.58 15.27 11.76
CA ARG A 49 12.87 14.69 13.09
C ARG A 49 12.66 13.17 13.08
N PHE A 50 11.58 12.70 12.46
CA PHE A 50 11.36 11.27 12.31
C PHE A 50 12.44 10.61 11.46
N ARG A 51 12.87 11.23 10.35
CA ARG A 51 13.97 10.71 9.55
C ARG A 51 15.24 10.52 10.37
N LEU A 52 15.68 11.58 11.08
CA LEU A 52 16.89 11.53 11.91
C LEU A 52 16.78 10.49 13.03
N ALA A 53 15.61 10.37 13.65
CA ALA A 53 15.37 9.34 14.65
C ALA A 53 15.44 7.93 14.05
N PHE A 54 14.88 7.70 12.86
CA PHE A 54 14.93 6.41 12.19
C PHE A 54 16.35 6.03 11.76
N GLU A 55 17.16 6.98 11.30
CA GLU A 55 18.58 6.77 11.01
C GLU A 55 19.36 6.31 12.26
N GLU A 56 19.12 6.96 13.40
CA GLU A 56 19.79 6.61 14.68
C GLU A 56 19.26 5.29 15.26
N LEU A 57 17.98 4.97 15.07
CA LEU A 57 17.37 3.70 15.51
C LEU A 57 17.89 2.49 14.72
N GLY A 58 18.44 2.71 13.53
CA GLY A 58 19.14 1.72 12.73
C GLY A 58 18.30 1.00 11.68
N PRO A 59 18.83 -0.12 11.13
CA PRO A 59 18.38 -0.71 9.86
C PRO A 59 16.89 -1.01 9.76
N THR A 60 16.27 -1.52 10.83
CA THR A 60 14.84 -1.84 10.85
C THR A 60 13.97 -0.60 10.64
N PHE A 61 14.31 0.51 11.32
CA PHE A 61 13.56 1.75 11.25
C PHE A 61 13.82 2.51 9.95
N VAL A 62 15.07 2.50 9.46
CA VAL A 62 15.39 3.02 8.12
C VAL A 62 14.55 2.31 7.07
N LYS A 63 14.45 0.98 7.13
CA LYS A 63 13.65 0.20 6.20
C LYS A 63 12.15 0.46 6.37
N LEU A 64 11.69 0.67 7.62
CA LEU A 64 10.31 1.10 7.87
C LEU A 64 10.03 2.44 7.17
N GLY A 65 10.88 3.44 7.35
CA GLY A 65 10.74 4.74 6.69
C GLY A 65 10.78 4.64 5.17
N GLN A 66 11.64 3.79 4.59
CA GLN A 66 11.68 3.53 3.16
C GLN A 66 10.37 2.90 2.64
N ILE A 67 9.69 2.06 3.43
CA ILE A 67 8.36 1.56 3.09
C ILE A 67 7.30 2.64 3.29
N LEU A 68 7.40 3.46 4.33
CA LEU A 68 6.49 4.59 4.54
C LEU A 68 6.61 5.64 3.43
N SER A 69 7.82 5.86 2.85
CA SER A 69 7.99 6.75 1.70
C SER A 69 7.23 6.29 0.45
N THR A 70 6.85 5.01 0.38
CA THR A 70 6.01 4.54 -0.73
C THR A 70 4.53 4.87 -0.54
N ARG A 71 4.09 5.22 0.68
CA ARG A 71 2.69 5.42 1.04
C ARG A 71 2.24 6.85 0.78
N VAL A 72 2.29 7.24 -0.51
CA VAL A 72 1.82 8.55 -1.00
C VAL A 72 0.32 8.78 -0.73
N ASP A 73 -0.44 7.72 -0.49
CA ASP A 73 -1.85 7.75 -0.09
C ASP A 73 -2.05 8.17 1.39
N ILE A 74 -1.03 8.07 2.22
CA ILE A 74 -1.07 8.40 3.66
C ILE A 74 -0.29 9.67 3.96
N PHE A 75 0.91 9.78 3.43
CA PHE A 75 1.85 10.86 3.72
C PHE A 75 1.85 11.91 2.61
N ASN A 76 1.95 13.18 2.98
CA ASN A 76 2.12 14.27 2.01
C ASN A 76 3.56 14.31 1.47
N ALA A 77 3.80 15.17 0.47
CA ALA A 77 5.10 15.27 -0.21
C ALA A 77 6.28 15.51 0.76
N GLU A 78 6.10 16.37 1.76
CA GLU A 78 7.14 16.71 2.74
C GLU A 78 7.64 15.48 3.53
N TRP A 79 6.74 14.58 3.94
CA TRP A 79 7.09 13.32 4.60
C TRP A 79 7.77 12.35 3.65
N ILE A 80 7.27 12.26 2.42
CA ILE A 80 7.82 11.36 1.40
C ILE A 80 9.26 11.76 1.07
N GLU A 81 9.50 13.06 0.78
CA GLU A 81 10.83 13.59 0.48
C GLU A 81 11.84 13.32 1.61
N GLU A 82 11.45 13.51 2.87
CA GLU A 82 12.34 13.22 4.00
C GLU A 82 12.58 11.70 4.15
N PHE A 83 11.54 10.86 3.99
CA PHE A 83 11.73 9.42 4.09
C PHE A 83 12.51 8.81 2.92
N GLU A 84 12.48 9.40 1.73
CA GLU A 84 13.32 8.99 0.60
C GLU A 84 14.81 9.25 0.83
N GLN A 85 15.16 10.23 1.66
CA GLN A 85 16.54 10.52 2.05
C GLN A 85 17.10 9.52 3.05
N LEU A 86 16.29 8.62 3.61
CA LEU A 86 16.75 7.63 4.59
C LEU A 86 17.85 6.74 4.03
N GLN A 87 19.06 6.92 4.56
CA GLN A 87 20.23 6.13 4.21
C GLN A 87 20.66 5.30 5.40
N CYS A 88 21.05 4.09 5.15
CA CYS A 88 21.61 3.22 6.17
C CYS A 88 23.13 3.23 6.08
N ASN A 89 23.79 4.05 6.88
CA ASN A 89 25.24 4.05 7.04
C ASN A 89 25.66 2.95 8.02
N VAL A 90 25.70 1.70 7.53
CA VAL A 90 26.21 0.58 8.34
C VAL A 90 27.66 0.32 7.94
N ALA A 91 28.55 0.30 8.93
CA ALA A 91 29.95 -0.04 8.73
C ALA A 91 30.08 -1.40 8.00
N PRO A 92 31.01 -1.55 7.06
CA PRO A 92 31.30 -2.82 6.44
C PRO A 92 31.65 -3.90 7.48
N ILE A 93 31.34 -5.16 7.19
CA ILE A 93 31.83 -6.30 7.95
C ILE A 93 33.36 -6.33 7.79
N ALA A 94 34.10 -6.59 8.86
CA ALA A 94 35.54 -6.65 8.80
C ALA A 94 36.01 -7.71 7.77
N THR A 95 37.03 -7.37 6.99
CA THR A 95 37.52 -8.23 5.90
C THR A 95 37.99 -9.60 6.40
N GLU A 96 38.55 -9.62 7.61
CA GLU A 96 39.06 -10.83 8.28
C GLU A 96 37.96 -11.86 8.58
N ASP A 97 36.71 -11.36 8.83
CA ASP A 97 35.57 -12.21 9.18
C ASP A 97 34.80 -12.73 7.95
N ILE A 98 35.03 -12.13 6.77
CA ILE A 98 34.16 -12.36 5.60
C ILE A 98 34.33 -13.78 5.03
N GLY A 99 35.56 -14.31 5.00
CA GLY A 99 35.84 -15.66 4.52
C GLY A 99 35.15 -16.71 5.41
N ALA A 100 35.35 -16.64 6.71
CA ALA A 100 34.71 -17.53 7.67
C ALA A 100 33.18 -17.43 7.63
N LEU A 101 32.63 -16.22 7.41
CA LEU A 101 31.20 -16.00 7.25
C LEU A 101 30.66 -16.66 5.98
N ILE A 102 31.38 -16.57 4.86
CA ILE A 102 31.01 -17.22 3.59
C ILE A 102 30.99 -18.74 3.77
N GLU A 103 32.03 -19.33 4.33
CA GLU A 103 32.10 -20.76 4.60
C GLU A 103 30.94 -21.27 5.47
N ALA A 104 30.67 -20.54 6.56
CA ALA A 104 29.54 -20.83 7.44
C ALA A 104 28.18 -20.75 6.71
N ARG A 105 28.04 -19.87 5.70
CA ARG A 105 26.81 -19.71 4.92
C ARG A 105 26.69 -20.70 3.76
N LEU A 106 27.82 -21.07 3.13
CA LEU A 106 27.88 -22.08 2.08
C LEU A 106 27.74 -23.50 2.64
N GLY A 107 28.19 -23.74 3.88
CA GLY A 107 28.28 -25.06 4.49
C GLY A 107 29.41 -25.93 3.91
N ARG A 108 30.41 -25.30 3.25
CA ARG A 108 31.58 -25.93 2.65
C ARG A 108 32.75 -24.93 2.63
N PRO A 109 34.00 -25.42 2.49
CA PRO A 109 35.17 -24.57 2.39
C PRO A 109 35.05 -23.57 1.23
N MET A 110 35.51 -22.36 1.47
CA MET A 110 35.41 -21.26 0.48
C MET A 110 36.26 -21.57 -0.76
N ASP A 111 37.43 -22.20 -0.57
CA ASP A 111 38.37 -22.55 -1.63
C ASP A 111 37.86 -23.66 -2.57
N GLU A 112 36.85 -24.42 -2.19
CA GLU A 112 36.16 -25.35 -3.12
C GLU A 112 35.32 -24.62 -4.16
N VAL A 113 34.82 -23.40 -3.85
CA VAL A 113 33.89 -22.64 -4.69
C VAL A 113 34.59 -21.47 -5.38
N PHE A 114 35.37 -20.71 -4.62
CA PHE A 114 36.02 -19.49 -5.12
C PHE A 114 37.52 -19.68 -5.24
N ALA A 115 38.10 -19.23 -6.37
CA ALA A 115 39.53 -19.09 -6.57
C ALA A 115 40.08 -17.83 -5.89
N GLU A 116 39.28 -16.73 -5.94
CA GLU A 116 39.62 -15.44 -5.36
C GLU A 116 38.39 -14.78 -4.75
N LEU A 117 38.59 -14.01 -3.68
CA LEU A 117 37.55 -13.17 -3.05
C LEU A 117 38.11 -11.77 -2.82
N ASP A 118 37.41 -10.75 -3.29
CA ASP A 118 37.77 -9.36 -3.06
C ASP A 118 37.56 -9.00 -1.58
N GLY A 119 38.63 -8.59 -0.89
CA GLY A 119 38.56 -8.20 0.53
C GLY A 119 37.71 -6.95 0.77
N LYS A 120 37.65 -6.03 -0.20
CA LYS A 120 36.82 -4.83 -0.11
C LYS A 120 35.43 -5.08 -0.70
N PRO A 121 34.35 -4.68 0.01
CA PRO A 121 33.01 -4.83 -0.54
C PRO A 121 32.80 -3.89 -1.73
N VAL A 122 32.12 -4.38 -2.75
CA VAL A 122 31.61 -3.61 -3.88
C VAL A 122 30.41 -2.76 -3.47
N GLY A 123 29.63 -3.26 -2.51
CA GLY A 123 28.47 -2.58 -1.97
C GLY A 123 28.16 -3.02 -0.53
N SER A 124 27.68 -2.08 0.28
CA SER A 124 27.29 -2.33 1.65
C SER A 124 25.89 -1.76 1.87
N ALA A 125 24.93 -2.63 2.19
CA ALA A 125 23.55 -2.28 2.46
C ALA A 125 23.18 -2.59 3.93
N SER A 126 21.98 -2.20 4.33
CA SER A 126 21.45 -2.41 5.68
C SER A 126 21.43 -3.87 6.14
N ILE A 127 21.08 -4.77 5.22
CA ILE A 127 20.83 -6.19 5.49
C ILE A 127 21.96 -7.09 4.98
N ALA A 128 22.64 -6.70 3.92
CA ALA A 128 23.63 -7.49 3.24
C ALA A 128 24.84 -6.68 2.77
N GLN A 129 25.93 -7.37 2.48
CA GLN A 129 27.15 -6.81 1.89
C GLN A 129 27.48 -7.61 0.63
N VAL A 130 28.01 -6.96 -0.40
CA VAL A 130 28.33 -7.56 -1.70
C VAL A 130 29.84 -7.50 -1.91
N HIS A 131 30.44 -8.65 -2.26
CA HIS A 131 31.85 -8.76 -2.62
C HIS A 131 31.99 -9.27 -4.04
N GLY A 132 33.04 -8.85 -4.74
CA GLY A 132 33.49 -9.51 -5.96
C GLY A 132 34.23 -10.82 -5.61
N ALA A 133 34.10 -11.81 -6.47
CA ALA A 133 34.82 -13.08 -6.36
C ALA A 133 35.05 -13.69 -7.74
N VAL A 134 35.95 -14.67 -7.82
CA VAL A 134 36.17 -15.50 -9.02
C VAL A 134 35.87 -16.94 -8.65
N LEU A 135 34.99 -17.57 -9.39
CA LEU A 135 34.71 -19.01 -9.24
C LEU A 135 35.89 -19.86 -9.71
N ARG A 136 35.97 -21.13 -9.28
CA ARG A 136 36.99 -22.07 -9.72
C ARG A 136 37.02 -22.29 -11.25
N ASN A 137 35.90 -22.06 -11.94
CA ASN A 137 35.83 -22.14 -13.40
C ASN A 137 36.29 -20.84 -14.11
N GLY A 138 36.77 -19.82 -13.37
CA GLY A 138 37.23 -18.53 -13.87
C GLY A 138 36.13 -17.47 -14.10
N GLU A 139 34.85 -17.79 -13.88
CA GLU A 139 33.77 -16.82 -14.00
C GLU A 139 33.83 -15.80 -12.85
N ARG A 140 33.74 -14.52 -13.17
CA ARG A 140 33.67 -13.44 -12.19
C ARG A 140 32.23 -13.28 -11.66
N VAL A 141 32.08 -13.28 -10.33
CA VAL A 141 30.78 -13.24 -9.65
C VAL A 141 30.70 -12.16 -8.59
N ALA A 142 29.49 -11.74 -8.27
CA ALA A 142 29.16 -10.93 -7.11
C ALA A 142 28.52 -11.82 -6.05
N VAL A 143 29.03 -11.76 -4.84
CA VAL A 143 28.59 -12.57 -3.70
C VAL A 143 27.92 -11.64 -2.70
N LYS A 144 26.60 -11.71 -2.62
CA LYS A 144 25.77 -10.96 -1.66
C LYS A 144 25.58 -11.80 -0.40
N ILE A 145 26.03 -11.27 0.73
CA ILE A 145 26.09 -12.02 2.00
C ILE A 145 25.26 -11.26 3.03
N LYS A 146 24.34 -11.97 3.67
CA LYS A 146 23.54 -11.41 4.75
C LYS A 146 24.39 -11.17 6.00
N ARG A 147 24.19 -9.99 6.62
CA ARG A 147 24.87 -9.61 7.84
C ARG A 147 24.56 -10.56 8.99
N PRO A 148 25.52 -10.83 9.88
CA PRO A 148 25.29 -11.65 11.06
C PRO A 148 24.25 -10.98 11.98
N ASP A 149 23.49 -11.81 12.72
CA ASP A 149 22.50 -11.42 13.75
C ASP A 149 21.39 -10.45 13.33
N ILE A 150 21.34 -10.00 12.08
CA ILE A 150 20.34 -9.05 11.59
C ILE A 150 18.89 -9.51 11.85
N GLU A 151 18.61 -10.82 11.69
CA GLU A 151 17.29 -11.37 11.93
C GLU A 151 16.84 -11.29 13.40
N LYS A 152 17.80 -11.38 14.34
CA LYS A 152 17.49 -11.29 15.78
C LYS A 152 17.09 -9.87 16.14
N SER A 153 17.84 -8.88 15.64
CA SER A 153 17.53 -7.45 15.83
C SER A 153 16.16 -7.11 15.22
N ILE A 154 15.94 -7.50 13.97
CA ILE A 154 14.68 -7.27 13.27
C ILE A 154 13.49 -7.84 14.04
N ARG A 155 13.58 -9.09 14.53
CA ARG A 155 12.50 -9.70 15.31
C ARG A 155 12.18 -8.95 16.60
N ALA A 156 13.18 -8.42 17.28
CA ALA A 156 12.98 -7.61 18.48
C ALA A 156 12.26 -6.29 18.14
N ASP A 157 12.77 -5.58 17.13
CA ASP A 157 12.19 -4.31 16.67
C ASP A 157 10.75 -4.50 16.17
N LEU A 158 10.45 -5.56 15.41
CA LEU A 158 9.10 -5.86 14.93
C LEU A 158 8.08 -6.13 16.06
N ARG A 159 8.50 -6.81 17.16
CA ARG A 159 7.61 -6.97 18.32
C ARG A 159 7.24 -5.64 18.94
N ILE A 160 8.24 -4.75 19.09
CA ILE A 160 8.02 -3.41 19.62
C ILE A 160 7.14 -2.60 18.68
N LEU A 161 7.42 -2.61 17.37
CA LEU A 161 6.62 -1.89 16.37
C LEU A 161 5.17 -2.35 16.33
N ASN A 162 4.89 -3.66 16.46
CA ASN A 162 3.52 -4.15 16.56
C ASN A 162 2.81 -3.62 17.81
N HIS A 163 3.49 -3.56 18.94
CA HIS A 163 2.93 -2.98 20.15
C HIS A 163 2.67 -1.48 20.01
N LEU A 164 3.62 -0.74 19.44
CA LEU A 164 3.45 0.68 19.15
C LEU A 164 2.29 0.95 18.18
N ALA A 165 2.16 0.16 17.13
CA ALA A 165 1.07 0.28 16.17
C ALA A 165 -0.30 0.06 16.83
N ALA A 166 -0.41 -0.93 17.74
CA ALA A 166 -1.63 -1.18 18.50
C ALA A 166 -1.98 0.01 19.43
N LEU A 167 -0.97 0.59 20.09
CA LEU A 167 -1.16 1.80 20.91
C LEU A 167 -1.60 2.99 20.06
N ILE A 168 -0.96 3.24 18.92
CA ILE A 168 -1.31 4.32 17.99
C ILE A 168 -2.77 4.16 17.53
N GLU A 169 -3.18 2.95 17.14
CA GLU A 169 -4.55 2.67 16.67
C GLU A 169 -5.60 2.86 17.78
N THR A 170 -5.22 2.63 19.04
CA THR A 170 -6.08 2.78 20.20
C THR A 170 -6.17 4.21 20.69
N GLU A 171 -5.02 4.89 20.85
CA GLU A 171 -4.91 6.19 21.49
C GLU A 171 -5.09 7.38 20.52
N ILE A 172 -4.94 7.14 19.21
CA ILE A 172 -5.09 8.16 18.16
C ILE A 172 -6.18 7.71 17.16
N PRO A 173 -7.47 8.01 17.43
CA PRO A 173 -8.59 7.51 16.61
C PRO A 173 -8.48 7.86 15.13
N GLU A 174 -7.89 9.01 14.79
CA GLU A 174 -7.71 9.49 13.43
C GLU A 174 -6.80 8.57 12.58
N THR A 175 -5.97 7.77 13.25
CA THR A 175 -5.06 6.83 12.56
C THR A 175 -5.72 5.50 12.20
N ARG A 176 -6.89 5.16 12.77
CA ARG A 176 -7.56 3.87 12.56
C ARG A 176 -7.86 3.60 11.09
N ARG A 177 -8.21 4.63 10.32
CA ARG A 177 -8.44 4.51 8.87
C ARG A 177 -7.22 3.99 8.11
N TYR A 178 -6.01 4.25 8.61
CA TYR A 178 -4.75 3.80 8.00
C TYR A 178 -4.31 2.42 8.47
N ARG A 179 -5.00 1.82 9.46
CA ARG A 179 -4.76 0.48 10.00
C ARG A 179 -3.29 0.23 10.36
N PRO A 180 -2.70 0.97 11.33
CA PRO A 180 -1.28 0.89 11.69
C PRO A 180 -0.80 -0.53 11.97
N VAL A 181 -1.61 -1.36 12.65
CA VAL A 181 -1.27 -2.76 12.93
C VAL A 181 -1.10 -3.57 11.66
N GLN A 182 -2.01 -3.43 10.68
CA GLN A 182 -1.90 -4.12 9.40
C GLN A 182 -0.69 -3.63 8.59
N MET A 183 -0.36 -2.34 8.70
CA MET A 183 0.82 -1.76 8.06
C MET A 183 2.12 -2.37 8.62
N VAL A 184 2.25 -2.51 9.94
CA VAL A 184 3.41 -3.16 10.57
C VAL A 184 3.46 -4.65 10.21
N GLN A 185 2.32 -5.34 10.09
CA GLN A 185 2.29 -6.73 9.63
C GLN A 185 2.72 -6.87 8.16
N TYR A 186 2.33 -5.93 7.29
CA TYR A 186 2.81 -5.86 5.92
C TYR A 186 4.32 -5.63 5.88
N PHE A 187 4.81 -4.66 6.65
CA PHE A 187 6.24 -4.39 6.83
C PHE A 187 7.00 -5.63 7.28
N ALA A 188 6.52 -6.33 8.31
CA ALA A 188 7.16 -7.55 8.82
C ALA A 188 7.29 -8.63 7.73
N ARG A 189 6.24 -8.81 6.91
CA ARG A 189 6.27 -9.75 5.77
C ARG A 189 7.23 -9.31 4.68
N SER A 190 7.30 -8.02 4.38
CA SER A 190 8.24 -7.47 3.41
C SER A 190 9.69 -7.68 3.87
N LEU A 191 9.97 -7.34 5.13
CA LEU A 191 11.31 -7.47 5.71
C LEU A 191 11.75 -8.93 5.84
N ALA A 192 10.83 -9.86 6.15
CA ALA A 192 11.11 -11.29 6.17
C ALA A 192 11.50 -11.83 4.77
N ARG A 193 10.89 -11.30 3.70
CA ARG A 193 11.27 -11.63 2.32
C ARG A 193 12.64 -11.06 1.96
N GLU A 194 12.91 -9.82 2.33
CA GLU A 194 14.17 -9.14 2.04
C GLU A 194 15.36 -9.77 2.80
N THR A 195 15.12 -10.33 3.98
CA THR A 195 16.14 -11.06 4.75
C THR A 195 16.37 -12.50 4.28
N ASP A 196 15.62 -12.98 3.32
CA ASP A 196 15.76 -14.30 2.73
C ASP A 196 16.19 -14.19 1.26
N LEU A 197 17.49 -14.27 0.99
CA LEU A 197 18.06 -14.09 -0.35
C LEU A 197 17.57 -15.15 -1.37
N SER A 198 16.93 -16.23 -0.92
CA SER A 198 16.31 -17.19 -1.83
C SER A 198 15.11 -16.63 -2.59
N PHE A 199 14.46 -15.56 -2.09
CA PHE A 199 13.43 -14.84 -2.85
C PHE A 199 14.05 -14.06 -4.01
N GLU A 200 15.14 -13.35 -3.75
CA GLU A 200 15.87 -12.61 -4.78
C GLU A 200 16.40 -13.55 -5.87
N LEU A 201 16.98 -14.69 -5.48
CA LEU A 201 17.38 -15.77 -6.41
C LEU A 201 16.23 -16.17 -7.34
N ARG A 202 15.06 -16.50 -6.79
CA ARG A 202 13.90 -16.92 -7.59
C ARG A 202 13.38 -15.80 -8.51
N TYR A 203 13.39 -14.58 -8.04
CA TYR A 203 13.01 -13.43 -8.86
C TYR A 203 13.99 -13.24 -10.02
N MET A 204 15.29 -13.26 -9.76
CA MET A 204 16.31 -13.15 -10.83
C MET A 204 16.14 -14.23 -11.89
N GLN A 205 15.93 -15.49 -11.48
CA GLN A 205 15.65 -16.58 -12.42
C GLN A 205 14.39 -16.33 -13.25
N ARG A 206 13.34 -15.84 -12.62
CA ARG A 206 12.08 -15.51 -13.31
C ARG A 206 12.27 -14.38 -14.33
N PHE A 207 12.99 -13.32 -13.97
CA PHE A 207 13.31 -12.23 -14.88
C PHE A 207 14.26 -12.68 -16.00
N ALA A 208 15.27 -13.47 -15.70
CA ALA A 208 16.17 -14.04 -16.70
C ALA A 208 15.41 -14.87 -17.75
N ASN A 209 14.44 -15.68 -17.32
CA ASN A 209 13.60 -16.45 -18.24
C ASN A 209 12.68 -15.54 -19.08
N ALA A 210 12.09 -14.51 -18.47
CA ALA A 210 11.18 -13.59 -19.16
C ALA A 210 11.89 -12.70 -20.21
N PHE A 211 13.16 -12.39 -19.97
CA PHE A 211 13.97 -11.55 -20.84
C PHE A 211 15.07 -12.33 -21.59
N ALA A 212 14.96 -13.68 -21.63
CA ALA A 212 15.90 -14.51 -22.40
C ALA A 212 15.94 -14.09 -23.87
N GLY A 213 17.13 -13.78 -24.37
CA GLY A 213 17.33 -13.32 -25.75
C GLY A 213 16.86 -11.90 -26.04
N HIS A 214 16.50 -11.12 -25.03
CA HIS A 214 16.09 -9.73 -25.23
C HIS A 214 17.28 -8.89 -25.76
N PRO A 215 17.10 -8.07 -26.81
CA PRO A 215 18.22 -7.45 -27.52
C PRO A 215 19.01 -6.44 -26.69
N PHE A 216 18.37 -5.78 -25.72
CA PHE A 216 19.01 -4.71 -24.94
C PHE A 216 18.83 -4.82 -23.43
N VAL A 217 18.26 -5.93 -22.93
CA VAL A 217 18.12 -6.19 -21.48
C VAL A 217 18.96 -7.40 -21.12
N HIS A 218 19.77 -7.26 -20.08
CA HIS A 218 20.53 -8.34 -19.47
C HIS A 218 20.12 -8.50 -18.01
N ILE A 219 19.78 -9.71 -17.63
CA ILE A 219 19.55 -10.08 -16.22
C ILE A 219 20.72 -10.97 -15.81
N PRO A 220 21.44 -10.64 -14.73
CA PRO A 220 22.61 -11.41 -14.31
C PRO A 220 22.25 -12.87 -14.03
N LYS A 221 23.10 -13.78 -14.52
CA LYS A 221 22.99 -15.22 -14.21
C LYS A 221 23.12 -15.42 -12.72
N VAL A 222 22.31 -16.31 -12.14
CA VAL A 222 22.43 -16.73 -10.74
C VAL A 222 22.92 -18.15 -10.64
N TYR A 223 23.78 -18.42 -9.64
CA TYR A 223 24.38 -19.70 -9.37
C TYR A 223 23.65 -20.35 -8.18
N ALA A 224 22.58 -21.07 -8.49
CA ALA A 224 21.69 -21.63 -7.48
C ALA A 224 22.39 -22.65 -6.56
N GLU A 225 23.40 -23.37 -7.09
CA GLU A 225 24.23 -24.33 -6.37
C GLU A 225 25.10 -23.72 -5.27
N TYR A 226 25.38 -22.40 -5.37
CA TYR A 226 26.17 -21.62 -4.41
C TYR A 226 25.32 -20.60 -3.65
N SER A 227 24.01 -20.66 -3.80
CA SER A 227 23.09 -19.68 -3.23
C SER A 227 22.07 -20.33 -2.30
N ASN A 228 21.70 -19.61 -1.22
CA ASN A 228 20.68 -20.03 -0.27
C ASN A 228 20.03 -18.82 0.42
N ARG A 229 19.33 -19.02 1.55
CA ARG A 229 18.67 -17.92 2.30
C ARG A 229 19.63 -16.84 2.84
N GLN A 230 20.93 -17.10 2.91
CA GLN A 230 21.92 -16.27 3.59
C GLN A 230 23.03 -15.76 2.68
N ILE A 231 23.17 -16.36 1.50
CA ILE A 231 24.16 -16.00 0.49
C ILE A 231 23.54 -16.12 -0.91
N LEU A 232 23.83 -15.16 -1.77
CA LEU A 232 23.42 -15.15 -3.17
C LEU A 232 24.67 -14.94 -4.04
N VAL A 233 24.93 -15.85 -4.95
CA VAL A 233 26.01 -15.76 -5.93
C VAL A 233 25.42 -15.52 -7.31
N GLN A 234 25.81 -14.42 -7.92
CA GLN A 234 25.34 -14.00 -9.23
C GLN A 234 26.48 -13.52 -10.11
N GLU A 235 26.26 -13.45 -11.42
CA GLU A 235 27.20 -12.87 -12.39
C GLU A 235 27.63 -11.46 -11.96
N TYR A 236 28.92 -11.17 -12.07
CA TYR A 236 29.43 -9.82 -11.88
C TYR A 236 29.12 -9.00 -13.12
N VAL A 237 28.27 -7.99 -12.97
CA VAL A 237 27.87 -7.12 -14.08
C VAL A 237 28.99 -6.15 -14.41
N GLY A 238 29.52 -6.24 -15.62
CA GLY A 238 30.46 -5.26 -16.18
C GLY A 238 29.73 -4.01 -16.70
N GLY A 239 30.47 -2.91 -16.81
CA GLY A 239 29.95 -1.63 -17.28
C GLY A 239 29.85 -0.58 -16.17
N THR A 240 29.10 0.48 -16.41
CA THR A 240 29.00 1.64 -15.52
C THR A 240 27.61 1.70 -14.87
N LEU A 241 27.58 1.81 -13.55
CA LEU A 241 26.35 2.05 -12.82
C LEU A 241 25.76 3.41 -13.18
N LEU A 242 24.49 3.49 -13.53
CA LEU A 242 23.86 4.72 -14.04
C LEU A 242 24.02 5.91 -13.09
N ARG A 243 24.02 5.69 -11.78
CA ARG A 243 24.26 6.77 -10.80
C ARG A 243 25.66 7.37 -10.87
N HIS A 244 26.66 6.61 -11.39
CA HIS A 244 28.05 7.04 -11.54
C HIS A 244 28.40 7.43 -12.97
N ALA A 245 27.47 7.27 -13.89
CA ALA A 245 27.66 7.64 -15.28
C ALA A 245 27.72 9.17 -15.43
N ASP A 246 28.67 9.65 -16.23
CA ASP A 246 28.78 11.06 -16.58
C ASP A 246 27.78 11.37 -17.71
N ILE A 247 26.52 11.59 -17.30
CA ILE A 247 25.40 11.79 -18.23
C ILE A 247 25.60 13.03 -19.07
N ASP A 248 26.22 14.08 -18.53
CA ASP A 248 26.40 15.35 -19.23
C ASP A 248 27.38 15.23 -20.38
N ARG A 249 28.34 14.29 -20.29
CA ARG A 249 29.30 14.00 -21.38
C ARG A 249 28.78 12.97 -22.39
N MET A 250 27.66 12.30 -22.10
CA MET A 250 27.08 11.36 -23.06
C MET A 250 26.44 12.08 -24.25
N PRO A 251 26.63 11.56 -25.50
CA PRO A 251 25.88 12.05 -26.65
C PRO A 251 24.37 12.01 -26.41
N SER A 252 23.65 13.02 -26.90
CA SER A 252 22.18 13.11 -26.72
C SER A 252 21.45 11.88 -27.25
N GLU A 253 21.89 11.32 -28.37
CA GLU A 253 21.33 10.11 -28.97
C GLU A 253 21.49 8.89 -28.05
N THR A 254 22.64 8.77 -27.38
CA THR A 254 22.88 7.68 -26.40
C THR A 254 21.98 7.85 -25.19
N ARG A 255 21.80 9.06 -24.68
CA ARG A 255 20.92 9.36 -23.56
C ARG A 255 19.47 9.04 -23.89
N ALA A 256 18.97 9.48 -25.03
CA ALA A 256 17.62 9.20 -25.51
C ALA A 256 17.40 7.69 -25.73
N MET A 257 18.39 6.99 -26.30
CA MET A 257 18.34 5.54 -26.47
C MET A 257 18.25 4.80 -25.13
N LEU A 258 19.05 5.18 -24.12
CA LEU A 258 19.01 4.58 -22.79
C LEU A 258 17.69 4.85 -22.10
N ALA A 259 17.20 6.10 -22.14
CA ALA A 259 15.90 6.46 -21.59
C ALA A 259 14.79 5.58 -22.18
N ARG A 260 14.77 5.40 -23.50
CA ARG A 260 13.82 4.54 -24.20
C ARG A 260 13.94 3.08 -23.77
N ARG A 261 15.16 2.51 -23.74
CA ARG A 261 15.37 1.10 -23.34
C ARG A 261 14.89 0.82 -21.92
N ILE A 262 15.17 1.73 -20.98
CA ILE A 262 14.73 1.61 -19.59
C ILE A 262 13.20 1.67 -19.53
N THR A 263 12.57 2.62 -20.22
CA THR A 263 11.11 2.75 -20.29
C THR A 263 10.46 1.51 -20.88
N ASP A 264 10.90 1.07 -22.05
CA ASP A 264 10.36 -0.11 -22.74
C ASP A 264 10.46 -1.36 -21.85
N THR A 265 11.58 -1.51 -21.15
CA THR A 265 11.83 -2.63 -20.25
C THR A 265 10.82 -2.63 -19.08
N LEU A 266 10.66 -1.49 -18.39
CA LEU A 266 9.76 -1.41 -17.24
C LEU A 266 8.30 -1.57 -17.65
N PHE A 267 7.86 -0.95 -18.74
CA PHE A 267 6.49 -1.12 -19.24
C PHE A 267 6.22 -2.55 -19.71
N ALA A 268 7.18 -3.22 -20.34
CA ALA A 268 7.07 -4.64 -20.70
C ALA A 268 6.90 -5.51 -19.43
N MET A 269 7.69 -5.25 -18.39
CA MET A 269 7.55 -5.93 -17.09
C MET A 269 6.16 -5.72 -16.50
N ILE A 270 5.67 -4.49 -16.45
CA ILE A 270 4.39 -4.10 -15.85
C ILE A 270 3.22 -4.67 -16.64
N LEU A 271 3.15 -4.40 -17.93
CA LEU A 271 1.97 -4.69 -18.74
C LEU A 271 1.95 -6.10 -19.31
N GLN A 272 3.11 -6.61 -19.80
CA GLN A 272 3.17 -7.91 -20.46
C GLN A 272 3.42 -9.03 -19.46
N GLN A 273 4.45 -8.89 -18.60
CA GLN A 273 4.84 -9.94 -17.68
C GLN A 273 3.99 -9.97 -16.41
N GLY A 274 3.49 -8.81 -15.94
CA GLY A 274 2.71 -8.68 -14.71
C GLY A 274 3.55 -8.82 -13.44
N PHE A 275 4.88 -8.71 -13.56
CA PHE A 275 5.79 -8.54 -12.46
C PHE A 275 6.90 -7.57 -12.90
N PHE A 276 7.35 -6.72 -11.99
CA PHE A 276 8.25 -5.65 -12.33
C PHE A 276 9.25 -5.37 -11.20
N HIS A 277 10.41 -4.89 -11.58
CA HIS A 277 11.40 -4.36 -10.65
C HIS A 277 10.84 -3.11 -9.99
N ALA A 278 10.59 -3.16 -8.68
CA ALA A 278 9.86 -2.11 -7.99
C ALA A 278 10.74 -0.98 -7.45
N ASP A 279 12.04 -1.03 -7.70
CA ASP A 279 13.00 -0.01 -7.26
C ASP A 279 14.05 0.30 -8.35
N PRO A 280 13.62 0.83 -9.54
CA PRO A 280 14.49 1.10 -10.68
C PRO A 280 15.30 2.40 -10.52
N HIS A 281 15.90 2.62 -9.35
CA HIS A 281 16.73 3.81 -9.14
C HIS A 281 18.08 3.69 -9.86
N PRO A 282 18.79 4.80 -10.12
CA PRO A 282 20.04 4.79 -10.89
C PRO A 282 21.16 3.91 -10.29
N GLY A 283 21.03 3.53 -9.02
CA GLY A 283 21.93 2.61 -8.33
C GLY A 283 21.67 1.14 -8.61
N ASN A 284 20.57 0.79 -9.30
CA ASN A 284 20.20 -0.59 -9.65
C ASN A 284 20.24 -0.85 -11.16
N ILE A 285 20.68 0.14 -11.96
CA ILE A 285 20.75 0.06 -13.41
C ILE A 285 22.21 0.19 -13.86
N PHE A 286 22.73 -0.81 -14.56
CA PHE A 286 24.02 -0.78 -15.22
C PHE A 286 23.87 -0.49 -16.71
N ILE A 287 24.75 0.35 -17.22
CA ILE A 287 24.99 0.54 -18.66
C ILE A 287 26.19 -0.35 -18.99
N ARG A 288 25.96 -1.41 -19.74
CA ARG A 288 27.01 -2.36 -20.15
C ARG A 288 27.79 -1.82 -21.34
N ASP A 289 29.03 -2.30 -21.50
CA ASP A 289 29.92 -1.90 -22.61
C ASP A 289 29.36 -2.31 -23.98
N ASP A 290 28.52 -3.34 -24.02
CA ASP A 290 27.81 -3.79 -25.23
C ASP A 290 26.52 -2.96 -25.52
N GLY A 291 26.29 -1.88 -24.77
CA GLY A 291 25.14 -0.99 -24.89
C GLY A 291 23.83 -1.54 -24.33
N ARG A 292 23.82 -2.75 -23.74
CA ARG A 292 22.65 -3.27 -23.02
C ARG A 292 22.53 -2.63 -21.64
N ILE A 293 21.30 -2.62 -21.12
CA ILE A 293 21.05 -2.30 -19.71
C ILE A 293 20.99 -3.60 -18.89
N SER A 294 21.54 -3.57 -17.69
CA SER A 294 21.39 -4.66 -16.74
C SER A 294 20.76 -4.15 -15.45
N LEU A 295 19.78 -4.87 -14.97
CA LEU A 295 19.14 -4.60 -13.68
C LEU A 295 19.75 -5.49 -12.61
N ILE A 296 19.99 -4.92 -11.45
CA ILE A 296 20.49 -5.62 -10.26
C ILE A 296 19.56 -5.37 -9.07
N ASP A 297 19.75 -6.13 -7.98
CA ASP A 297 18.99 -6.03 -6.74
C ASP A 297 17.49 -6.27 -6.89
N PHE A 298 17.12 -7.52 -7.12
CA PHE A 298 15.73 -7.97 -7.19
C PHE A 298 15.10 -8.26 -5.81
N GLY A 299 15.57 -7.55 -4.78
CA GLY A 299 15.01 -7.65 -3.42
C GLY A 299 13.58 -7.13 -3.32
N LEU A 300 13.18 -6.20 -4.19
CA LEU A 300 11.83 -5.66 -4.24
C LEU A 300 11.21 -5.85 -5.63
N VAL A 301 10.20 -6.73 -5.71
CA VAL A 301 9.48 -7.05 -6.96
C VAL A 301 7.99 -6.86 -6.76
N GLY A 302 7.40 -6.04 -7.61
CA GLY A 302 5.96 -5.84 -7.70
C GLY A 302 5.28 -6.91 -8.53
N HIS A 303 4.04 -7.26 -8.17
CA HIS A 303 3.20 -8.21 -8.90
C HIS A 303 1.84 -7.61 -9.19
N LEU A 304 1.41 -7.68 -10.43
CA LEU A 304 0.10 -7.24 -10.88
C LEU A 304 -0.69 -8.42 -11.44
N SER A 305 -1.85 -8.64 -10.88
CA SER A 305 -2.80 -9.63 -11.42
C SER A 305 -3.29 -9.20 -12.82
N ALA A 306 -3.79 -10.14 -13.60
CA ALA A 306 -4.36 -9.80 -14.92
C ALA A 306 -5.54 -8.80 -14.83
N PRO A 307 -6.47 -8.89 -13.86
CA PRO A 307 -7.47 -7.85 -13.66
C PRO A 307 -6.85 -6.49 -13.35
N ARG A 308 -5.86 -6.41 -12.46
CA ARG A 308 -5.19 -5.16 -12.09
C ARG A 308 -4.52 -4.48 -13.30
N ARG A 309 -3.84 -5.26 -14.15
CA ARG A 309 -3.25 -4.72 -15.39
C ARG A 309 -4.32 -4.16 -16.34
N HIS A 310 -5.48 -4.82 -16.41
CA HIS A 310 -6.60 -4.33 -17.21
C HIS A 310 -7.16 -3.00 -16.66
N GLU A 311 -7.30 -2.87 -15.35
CA GLU A 311 -7.71 -1.62 -14.70
C GLU A 311 -6.73 -0.47 -14.97
N ILE A 312 -5.41 -0.75 -14.91
CA ILE A 312 -4.37 0.24 -15.24
C ILE A 312 -4.48 0.68 -16.70
N LEU A 313 -4.65 -0.26 -17.64
CA LEU A 313 -4.85 0.07 -19.05
C LEU A 313 -6.13 0.86 -19.30
N SER A 314 -7.21 0.54 -18.57
CA SER A 314 -8.47 1.29 -18.62
C SER A 314 -8.31 2.70 -18.09
N LEU A 315 -7.52 2.88 -17.00
CA LEU A 315 -7.20 4.21 -16.45
C LEU A 315 -6.41 5.05 -17.44
N ILE A 316 -5.35 4.46 -18.05
CA ILE A 316 -4.53 5.16 -19.06
C ILE A 316 -5.40 5.56 -20.26
N LYS A 317 -6.29 4.68 -20.71
CA LYS A 317 -7.24 4.96 -21.78
C LYS A 317 -8.21 6.07 -21.38
N ALA A 318 -8.81 5.99 -20.19
CA ALA A 318 -9.74 7.00 -19.68
C ALA A 318 -9.09 8.38 -19.57
N LEU A 319 -7.83 8.44 -19.14
CA LEU A 319 -7.05 9.68 -19.10
C LEU A 319 -6.83 10.24 -20.52
N ALA A 320 -6.51 9.37 -21.50
CA ALA A 320 -6.29 9.78 -22.88
C ALA A 320 -7.57 10.24 -23.59
N GLU A 321 -8.69 9.58 -23.34
CA GLU A 321 -10.01 9.88 -23.90
C GLU A 321 -10.80 10.90 -23.07
N ARG A 322 -10.26 11.30 -21.90
CA ARG A 322 -10.90 12.21 -20.92
C ARG A 322 -12.27 11.70 -20.48
N ASP A 323 -12.37 10.40 -20.23
CA ASP A 323 -13.58 9.72 -19.79
C ASP A 323 -13.68 9.70 -18.24
N PRO A 324 -14.48 10.60 -17.63
CA PRO A 324 -14.60 10.68 -16.18
C PRO A 324 -15.30 9.44 -15.60
N PHE A 325 -16.22 8.82 -16.33
CA PHE A 325 -16.98 7.67 -15.83
C PHE A 325 -16.09 6.44 -15.68
N THR A 326 -15.29 6.11 -16.69
CA THR A 326 -14.33 5.00 -16.61
C THR A 326 -13.28 5.27 -15.54
N MET A 327 -12.80 6.51 -15.43
CA MET A 327 -11.81 6.88 -14.41
C MET A 327 -12.37 6.73 -13.00
N GLN A 328 -13.56 7.30 -12.74
CA GLN A 328 -14.26 7.17 -11.46
C GLN A 328 -14.50 5.69 -11.08
N TYR A 329 -14.97 4.88 -12.04
CA TYR A 329 -15.19 3.45 -11.83
C TYR A 329 -13.90 2.71 -11.41
N VAL A 330 -12.79 2.99 -12.08
CA VAL A 330 -11.49 2.36 -11.75
C VAL A 330 -11.01 2.80 -10.37
N LEU A 331 -11.08 4.10 -10.05
CA LEU A 331 -10.66 4.62 -8.75
C LEU A 331 -11.56 4.07 -7.62
N GLY A 332 -12.87 3.97 -7.85
CA GLY A 332 -13.81 3.36 -6.92
C GLY A 332 -13.48 1.89 -6.62
N ASN A 333 -13.09 1.12 -7.63
CA ASN A 333 -12.64 -0.27 -7.46
C ASN A 333 -11.30 -0.39 -6.71
N TRP A 334 -10.46 0.63 -6.78
CA TRP A 334 -9.18 0.66 -6.05
C TRP A 334 -9.35 1.07 -4.59
N ALA A 335 -10.46 1.73 -4.27
CA ALA A 335 -10.72 2.21 -2.93
C ALA A 335 -10.75 1.07 -1.91
N GLN A 336 -9.94 1.19 -0.86
CA GLN A 336 -10.00 0.34 0.32
C GLN A 336 -10.50 1.16 1.50
N GLY A 337 -11.53 0.70 2.18
CA GLY A 337 -12.15 1.41 3.29
C GLY A 337 -13.66 1.48 3.16
N GLU A 338 -14.26 2.56 3.62
CA GLU A 338 -15.68 2.86 3.40
C GLU A 338 -15.91 3.22 1.93
N LEU A 339 -17.06 2.85 1.39
CA LEU A 339 -17.40 3.18 0.00
C LEU A 339 -17.44 4.72 -0.15
N PRO A 340 -16.77 5.27 -1.17
CA PRO A 340 -16.80 6.72 -1.41
C PRO A 340 -18.21 7.18 -1.81
N ASP A 341 -18.52 8.43 -1.55
CA ASP A 341 -19.67 9.09 -2.19
C ASP A 341 -19.36 9.20 -3.70
N GLU A 342 -20.10 8.43 -4.51
CA GLU A 342 -19.86 8.35 -5.96
C GLU A 342 -20.03 9.71 -6.66
N ASN A 343 -20.92 10.58 -6.17
CA ASN A 343 -21.14 11.89 -6.77
C ASN A 343 -19.96 12.83 -6.50
N LEU A 344 -19.46 12.85 -5.25
CA LEU A 344 -18.32 13.68 -4.89
C LEU A 344 -17.04 13.18 -5.57
N LEU A 345 -16.79 11.86 -5.58
CA LEU A 345 -15.67 11.27 -6.29
C LEU A 345 -15.72 11.60 -7.80
N GLY A 346 -16.91 11.52 -8.40
CA GLY A 346 -17.10 11.87 -9.81
C GLY A 346 -16.83 13.34 -10.11
N ALA A 347 -17.21 14.25 -9.21
CA ALA A 347 -16.92 15.68 -9.34
C ALA A 347 -15.41 15.97 -9.30
N ASP A 348 -14.69 15.40 -8.34
CA ASP A 348 -13.24 15.60 -8.21
C ASP A 348 -12.47 14.99 -9.40
N VAL A 349 -12.91 13.83 -9.91
CA VAL A 349 -12.34 13.21 -11.12
C VAL A 349 -12.57 14.10 -12.34
N LEU A 350 -13.77 14.68 -12.49
CA LEU A 350 -14.08 15.59 -13.57
C LEU A 350 -13.21 16.86 -13.49
N GLU A 351 -13.09 17.45 -12.30
CA GLU A 351 -12.23 18.62 -12.07
C GLU A 351 -10.76 18.32 -12.44
N MET A 352 -10.24 17.17 -12.01
CA MET A 352 -8.90 16.72 -12.40
C MET A 352 -8.74 16.62 -13.92
N LEU A 353 -9.70 16.03 -14.64
CA LEU A 353 -9.62 15.89 -16.10
C LEU A 353 -9.73 17.26 -16.82
N LEU A 354 -10.52 18.19 -16.29
CA LEU A 354 -10.60 19.56 -16.83
C LEU A 354 -9.28 20.30 -16.69
N ASN A 355 -8.52 20.10 -15.61
CA ASN A 355 -7.19 20.68 -15.44
C ASN A 355 -6.19 20.22 -16.53
N TYR A 356 -6.45 19.08 -17.17
CA TYR A 356 -5.66 18.54 -18.28
C TYR A 356 -6.26 18.81 -19.66
N GLU A 357 -7.39 19.53 -19.77
CA GLU A 357 -8.13 19.68 -21.03
C GLU A 357 -7.25 20.22 -22.20
N ASN A 358 -6.38 21.16 -21.90
CA ASN A 358 -5.51 21.79 -22.89
C ASN A 358 -4.10 21.18 -22.96
N THR A 359 -3.83 20.14 -22.20
CA THR A 359 -2.51 19.48 -22.16
C THR A 359 -2.54 18.22 -23.02
N PRO A 360 -1.73 18.10 -24.06
CA PRO A 360 -1.59 16.83 -24.79
C PRO A 360 -1.20 15.71 -23.84
N VAL A 361 -1.69 14.49 -24.09
CA VAL A 361 -1.36 13.33 -23.24
C VAL A 361 0.14 13.02 -23.24
N SER A 362 0.83 13.36 -24.35
CA SER A 362 2.28 13.28 -24.47
C SER A 362 3.02 14.12 -23.43
N ASP A 363 2.47 15.26 -23.05
CA ASP A 363 3.13 16.24 -22.18
C ASP A 363 2.75 16.07 -20.70
N LEU A 364 1.86 15.09 -20.40
CA LEU A 364 1.44 14.79 -19.04
C LEU A 364 2.57 14.08 -18.28
N ARG A 365 2.90 14.60 -17.12
CA ARG A 365 3.82 13.96 -16.19
C ARG A 365 3.10 12.87 -15.41
N ILE A 366 3.63 11.66 -15.45
CA ILE A 366 3.07 10.53 -14.68
C ILE A 366 3.03 10.85 -13.19
N SER A 367 4.09 11.46 -12.65
CA SER A 367 4.14 11.87 -11.24
C SER A 367 3.02 12.83 -10.86
N GLN A 368 2.67 13.78 -11.74
CA GLN A 368 1.58 14.71 -11.50
C GLN A 368 0.22 13.98 -11.48
N VAL A 369 -0.06 13.16 -12.49
CA VAL A 369 -1.30 12.37 -12.56
C VAL A 369 -1.45 11.46 -11.32
N ILE A 370 -0.38 10.79 -10.91
CA ILE A 370 -0.36 9.94 -9.70
C ILE A 370 -0.63 10.77 -8.45
N ASN A 371 -0.05 11.95 -8.33
CA ASN A 371 -0.26 12.84 -7.19
C ASN A 371 -1.72 13.31 -7.10
N ASP A 372 -2.32 13.70 -8.23
CA ASP A 372 -3.72 14.13 -8.26
C ASP A 372 -4.67 12.99 -7.92
N ILE A 373 -4.47 11.80 -8.49
CA ILE A 373 -5.23 10.59 -8.11
C ILE A 373 -5.09 10.32 -6.61
N THR A 374 -3.87 10.40 -6.08
CA THR A 374 -3.60 10.14 -4.67
C THR A 374 -4.23 11.18 -3.76
N GLN A 375 -4.26 12.44 -4.21
CA GLN A 375 -4.91 13.54 -3.49
C GLN A 375 -6.43 13.35 -3.44
N ILE A 376 -7.07 12.97 -4.55
CA ILE A 376 -8.49 12.61 -4.60
C ILE A 376 -8.76 11.46 -3.63
N MET A 377 -8.03 10.35 -3.73
CA MET A 377 -8.20 9.18 -2.83
C MET A 377 -8.08 9.58 -1.35
N ARG A 378 -7.09 10.42 -1.01
CA ARG A 378 -6.87 10.91 0.35
C ARG A 378 -8.00 11.84 0.82
N GLY A 379 -8.48 12.72 -0.04
CA GLY A 379 -9.61 13.62 0.23
C GLY A 379 -10.87 12.87 0.64
N HIS A 380 -11.11 11.73 0.01
CA HIS A 380 -12.22 10.83 0.33
C HIS A 380 -11.92 9.82 1.46
N GLY A 381 -10.77 9.93 2.13
CA GLY A 381 -10.38 9.00 3.20
C GLY A 381 -10.10 7.57 2.74
N LEU A 382 -9.86 7.37 1.44
CA LEU A 382 -9.62 6.08 0.81
C LEU A 382 -8.14 5.76 0.81
N THR A 383 -7.81 4.46 0.89
CA THR A 383 -6.43 3.97 0.78
C THR A 383 -6.27 3.11 -0.46
N LEU A 384 -5.08 3.19 -1.06
CA LEU A 384 -4.75 2.40 -2.25
C LEU A 384 -4.27 0.99 -1.88
N PRO A 385 -4.54 -0.02 -2.70
CA PRO A 385 -3.91 -1.34 -2.61
C PRO A 385 -2.38 -1.26 -2.69
N ALA A 386 -1.69 -2.10 -1.92
CA ALA A 386 -0.23 -2.07 -1.82
C ALA A 386 0.49 -2.32 -3.15
N ASP A 387 -0.09 -3.09 -4.06
CA ASP A 387 0.43 -3.34 -5.41
C ASP A 387 0.43 -2.07 -6.28
N LEU A 388 -0.61 -1.24 -6.17
CA LEU A 388 -0.69 0.05 -6.87
C LEU A 388 0.24 1.10 -6.26
N VAL A 389 0.33 1.15 -4.94
CA VAL A 389 1.29 2.05 -4.26
C VAL A 389 2.72 1.76 -4.72
N MET A 390 3.09 0.47 -4.80
CA MET A 390 4.39 0.04 -5.30
C MET A 390 4.59 0.40 -6.78
N LEU A 391 3.57 0.20 -7.61
CA LEU A 391 3.59 0.60 -9.02
C LEU A 391 3.79 2.11 -9.18
N PHE A 392 3.04 2.91 -8.44
CA PHE A 392 3.11 4.37 -8.50
C PHE A 392 4.52 4.87 -8.13
N LYS A 393 5.10 4.36 -7.04
CA LYS A 393 6.49 4.66 -6.70
C LYS A 393 7.44 4.30 -7.83
N THR A 394 7.29 3.11 -8.41
CA THR A 394 8.14 2.65 -9.53
C THR A 394 8.05 3.60 -10.72
N LEU A 395 6.84 4.04 -11.08
CA LEU A 395 6.63 4.95 -12.20
C LEU A 395 7.20 6.36 -11.94
N ILE A 396 7.04 6.88 -10.72
CA ILE A 396 7.64 8.17 -10.32
C ILE A 396 9.17 8.09 -10.36
N THR A 397 9.75 7.01 -9.81
CA THR A 397 11.20 6.79 -9.86
C THR A 397 11.70 6.67 -11.30
N LEU A 398 10.98 5.93 -12.15
CA LEU A 398 11.29 5.79 -13.57
C LEU A 398 11.27 7.15 -14.30
N GLU A 399 10.23 7.96 -14.05
CA GLU A 399 10.13 9.30 -14.63
C GLU A 399 11.35 10.16 -14.25
N GLY A 400 11.77 10.13 -12.99
CA GLY A 400 12.97 10.82 -12.53
C GLY A 400 14.26 10.35 -13.22
N VAL A 401 14.40 9.03 -13.43
CA VAL A 401 15.55 8.44 -14.16
C VAL A 401 15.57 8.86 -15.62
N VAL A 402 14.42 8.77 -16.29
CA VAL A 402 14.27 9.13 -17.70
C VAL A 402 14.56 10.62 -17.92
N LYS A 403 14.00 11.49 -17.09
CA LYS A 403 14.25 12.94 -17.16
C LYS A 403 15.71 13.33 -16.90
N ARG A 404 16.39 12.60 -16.03
CA ARG A 404 17.82 12.82 -15.80
C ARG A 404 18.66 12.44 -17.02
N LEU A 405 18.28 11.39 -17.76
CA LEU A 405 18.94 10.95 -18.98
C LEU A 405 18.63 11.90 -20.15
N ASP A 406 17.35 12.17 -20.36
CA ASP A 406 16.88 13.02 -21.45
C ASP A 406 15.67 13.84 -20.98
N GLY A 407 15.93 15.12 -20.68
CA GLY A 407 14.91 16.05 -20.16
C GLY A 407 13.76 16.33 -21.14
N SER A 408 13.94 16.03 -22.44
CA SER A 408 12.92 16.20 -23.47
C SER A 408 11.99 14.99 -23.62
N THR A 409 12.35 13.86 -23.01
CA THR A 409 11.58 12.62 -23.12
C THR A 409 10.39 12.60 -22.17
N GLU A 410 9.19 12.46 -22.73
CA GLU A 410 7.97 12.25 -21.96
C GLU A 410 7.64 10.76 -21.88
N LEU A 411 7.51 10.28 -20.65
CA LEU A 411 7.38 8.85 -20.35
C LEU A 411 6.11 8.22 -20.94
N LEU A 412 4.99 8.95 -20.94
CA LEU A 412 3.72 8.49 -21.51
C LEU A 412 3.77 8.32 -23.02
N GLU A 413 4.46 9.24 -23.72
CA GLU A 413 4.61 9.15 -25.18
C GLU A 413 5.46 7.92 -25.54
N GLN A 414 6.55 7.67 -24.80
CA GLN A 414 7.36 6.46 -25.01
C GLN A 414 6.59 5.17 -24.69
N ALA A 415 5.75 5.17 -23.67
CA ALA A 415 4.94 4.01 -23.30
C ALA A 415 3.80 3.71 -24.29
N LYS A 416 3.35 4.72 -25.05
CA LYS A 416 2.20 4.64 -25.96
C LYS A 416 2.20 3.44 -26.90
N PRO A 417 3.29 3.10 -27.62
CA PRO A 417 3.30 1.93 -28.50
C PRO A 417 3.07 0.62 -27.74
N ILE A 418 3.63 0.47 -26.54
CA ILE A 418 3.48 -0.73 -25.69
C ILE A 418 2.04 -0.83 -25.18
N VAL A 419 1.48 0.30 -24.71
CA VAL A 419 0.07 0.38 -24.24
C VAL A 419 -0.89 0.02 -25.38
N LEU A 420 -0.69 0.60 -26.57
CA LEU A 420 -1.53 0.32 -27.74
C LEU A 420 -1.43 -1.14 -28.22
N ALA A 421 -0.23 -1.72 -28.19
CA ALA A 421 -0.02 -3.13 -28.53
C ALA A 421 -0.74 -4.04 -27.53
N GLU A 422 -0.69 -3.71 -26.25
CA GLU A 422 -1.37 -4.50 -25.21
C GLU A 422 -2.90 -4.35 -25.29
N LEU A 423 -3.43 -3.16 -25.55
CA LEU A 423 -4.85 -2.93 -25.78
C LEU A 423 -5.35 -3.71 -27.01
N LYS A 424 -4.59 -3.72 -28.11
CA LYS A 424 -4.90 -4.53 -29.30
C LYS A 424 -4.87 -6.03 -28.97
N ARG A 425 -3.90 -6.49 -28.18
CA ARG A 425 -3.83 -7.90 -27.75
C ARG A 425 -5.04 -8.31 -26.92
N LEU A 426 -5.49 -7.45 -26.00
CA LEU A 426 -6.68 -7.69 -25.18
C LEU A 426 -7.99 -7.67 -25.99
N ALA A 427 -8.04 -6.88 -27.05
CA ALA A 427 -9.16 -6.81 -27.99
C ALA A 427 -9.14 -7.92 -29.06
N SER A 428 -8.08 -8.74 -29.11
CA SER A 428 -7.97 -9.78 -30.14
C SER A 428 -9.00 -10.89 -29.95
N PRO A 429 -9.59 -11.42 -31.04
CA PRO A 429 -10.56 -12.52 -30.98
C PRO A 429 -10.02 -13.73 -30.20
N ASP A 430 -8.77 -14.09 -30.41
CA ASP A 430 -8.12 -15.21 -29.72
C ASP A 430 -8.02 -15.02 -28.19
N TYR A 431 -7.80 -13.81 -27.75
CA TYR A 431 -7.78 -13.50 -26.32
C TYR A 431 -9.19 -13.57 -25.72
N ILE A 432 -10.17 -12.99 -26.41
CA ILE A 432 -11.58 -13.01 -25.99
C ILE A 432 -12.09 -14.44 -25.89
N VAL A 433 -11.86 -15.27 -26.91
CA VAL A 433 -12.26 -16.69 -26.90
C VAL A 433 -11.59 -17.45 -25.75
N ARG A 434 -10.28 -17.28 -25.55
CA ARG A 434 -9.57 -17.92 -24.43
C ARG A 434 -10.08 -17.47 -23.08
N LYS A 435 -10.37 -16.19 -22.91
CA LYS A 435 -10.93 -15.61 -21.67
C LYS A 435 -12.33 -16.16 -21.41
N SER A 436 -13.20 -16.13 -22.43
CA SER A 436 -14.57 -16.66 -22.35
C SER A 436 -14.58 -18.17 -22.03
N ARG A 437 -13.70 -18.95 -22.66
CA ARG A 437 -13.57 -20.38 -22.38
C ARG A 437 -13.10 -20.65 -20.94
N ARG A 438 -12.17 -19.84 -20.40
CA ARG A 438 -11.76 -19.94 -18.99
C ARG A 438 -12.91 -19.58 -18.05
N GLN A 439 -13.64 -18.50 -18.33
CA GLN A 439 -14.80 -18.09 -17.55
C GLN A 439 -15.90 -19.15 -17.57
N LEU A 440 -16.18 -19.72 -18.75
CA LEU A 440 -17.14 -20.82 -18.89
C LEU A 440 -16.72 -22.05 -18.09
N ASN A 441 -15.45 -22.44 -18.15
CA ASN A 441 -14.93 -23.55 -17.35
C ASN A 441 -15.04 -23.28 -15.83
N THR A 442 -14.78 -22.05 -15.41
CA THR A 442 -14.97 -21.66 -14.00
C THR A 442 -16.43 -21.71 -13.60
N LEU A 443 -17.34 -21.20 -14.46
CA LEU A 443 -18.79 -21.28 -14.22
C LEU A 443 -19.27 -22.74 -14.16
N LEU A 444 -18.78 -23.60 -15.05
CA LEU A 444 -19.11 -25.03 -15.04
C LEU A 444 -18.60 -25.71 -13.75
N GLN A 445 -17.36 -25.44 -13.34
CA GLN A 445 -16.82 -25.95 -12.07
C GLN A 445 -17.62 -25.45 -10.87
N THR A 446 -18.00 -24.16 -10.84
CA THR A 446 -18.84 -23.60 -9.79
C THR A 446 -20.26 -24.22 -9.83
N ALA A 447 -20.80 -24.48 -11.03
CA ALA A 447 -22.09 -25.16 -11.19
C ALA A 447 -22.05 -26.61 -10.69
N ASP A 448 -20.94 -27.31 -10.86
CA ASP A 448 -20.74 -28.66 -10.28
C ASP A 448 -20.65 -28.66 -8.74
N GLU A 449 -20.21 -27.55 -8.14
CA GLU A 449 -20.16 -27.38 -6.68
C GLU A 449 -21.50 -26.89 -6.09
N LEU A 450 -22.37 -26.27 -6.89
CA LEU A 450 -23.67 -25.76 -6.45
C LEU A 450 -24.55 -26.81 -5.75
N PRO A 451 -24.69 -28.06 -6.27
CA PRO A 451 -25.48 -29.08 -5.59
C PRO A 451 -24.95 -29.42 -4.20
N GLN A 452 -23.62 -29.52 -4.04
CA GLN A 452 -22.99 -29.79 -2.75
C GLN A 452 -23.16 -28.62 -1.76
N THR A 453 -23.08 -27.40 -2.27
CA THR A 453 -23.26 -26.19 -1.45
C THR A 453 -24.72 -26.04 -1.02
N LEU A 454 -25.68 -26.33 -1.91
CA LEU A 454 -27.11 -26.37 -1.58
C LEU A 454 -27.43 -27.48 -0.57
N ILE A 455 -26.83 -28.66 -0.72
CA ILE A 455 -26.98 -29.76 0.25
C ILE A 455 -26.38 -29.37 1.63
N ARG A 456 -25.23 -28.70 1.64
CA ARG A 456 -24.63 -28.17 2.90
C ARG A 456 -25.52 -27.11 3.53
N LEU A 457 -26.07 -26.21 2.73
CA LEU A 457 -27.00 -25.17 3.17
C LEU A 457 -28.29 -25.78 3.73
N SER A 458 -28.89 -26.75 3.00
CA SER A 458 -30.10 -27.44 3.47
C SER A 458 -29.87 -28.22 4.76
N ARG A 459 -28.70 -28.86 4.94
CA ARG A 459 -28.31 -29.52 6.19
C ARG A 459 -28.08 -28.54 7.34
N ARG A 460 -27.55 -27.32 7.07
CA ARG A 460 -27.43 -26.26 8.08
C ARG A 460 -28.79 -25.68 8.48
N LEU A 461 -29.68 -25.49 7.49
CA LEU A 461 -31.07 -25.10 7.74
C LEU A 461 -31.83 -26.14 8.59
N GLN A 462 -31.69 -27.44 8.27
CA GLN A 462 -32.32 -28.53 9.05
C GLN A 462 -31.76 -28.66 10.46
N LYS A 463 -30.50 -28.25 10.71
CA LYS A 463 -29.89 -28.28 12.05
C LYS A 463 -30.13 -27.01 12.86
N GLY A 464 -30.94 -26.06 12.39
CA GLY A 464 -31.21 -24.80 13.08
C GLY A 464 -29.97 -23.90 13.32
N GLN A 465 -28.87 -24.15 12.62
CA GLN A 465 -27.61 -23.40 12.75
C GLN A 465 -27.48 -22.27 11.72
N PHE A 466 -28.61 -21.67 11.36
CA PHE A 466 -28.59 -20.50 10.46
C PHE A 466 -28.54 -19.25 11.33
N SER A 467 -27.32 -18.73 11.57
CA SER A 467 -27.13 -17.37 12.02
C SER A 467 -26.98 -16.50 10.78
N LEU A 468 -28.03 -15.79 10.40
CA LEU A 468 -27.89 -14.61 9.56
C LEU A 468 -27.34 -13.51 10.48
N ASP A 469 -26.08 -13.16 10.34
CA ASP A 469 -25.57 -11.90 10.85
C ASP A 469 -26.20 -10.77 9.99
N LEU A 470 -27.46 -10.47 10.28
CA LEU A 470 -28.07 -9.23 9.87
C LEU A 470 -27.50 -8.14 10.78
N ASP A 471 -26.88 -7.16 10.18
CA ASP A 471 -26.44 -5.95 10.89
C ASP A 471 -27.68 -5.22 11.42
N LEU A 472 -28.06 -5.57 12.66
CA LEU A 472 -29.31 -5.18 13.32
C LEU A 472 -29.36 -3.69 13.70
N LYS A 473 -28.33 -2.91 13.46
CA LYS A 473 -28.32 -1.48 13.78
C LYS A 473 -29.42 -0.66 13.07
N ARG A 474 -29.87 -1.11 11.90
CA ARG A 474 -31.01 -0.48 11.21
C ARG A 474 -32.37 -0.98 11.68
N LEU A 475 -32.45 -2.15 12.31
CA LEU A 475 -33.69 -2.68 12.86
C LEU A 475 -34.04 -2.06 14.20
N ASP A 476 -33.08 -1.65 15.01
CA ASP A 476 -33.32 -0.91 16.25
C ASP A 476 -33.95 0.45 15.98
N ASP A 477 -33.50 1.16 14.95
CA ASP A 477 -34.10 2.43 14.53
C ASP A 477 -35.54 2.26 14.01
N LEU A 478 -35.81 1.18 13.29
CA LEU A 478 -37.16 0.86 12.80
C LEU A 478 -38.08 0.45 13.95
N SER A 479 -37.60 -0.35 14.91
CA SER A 479 -38.31 -0.71 16.12
C SER A 479 -38.70 0.52 16.94
N HIS A 480 -37.76 1.44 17.16
CA HIS A 480 -38.02 2.70 17.87
C HIS A 480 -38.96 3.66 17.14
N GLN A 481 -39.02 3.60 15.79
CA GLN A 481 -39.99 4.35 15.00
C GLN A 481 -41.39 3.73 15.10
N LEU A 482 -41.51 2.40 15.03
CA LEU A 482 -42.75 1.67 15.17
C LEU A 482 -43.35 1.84 16.58
N ASP A 483 -42.55 1.74 17.64
CA ASP A 483 -42.99 1.96 19.03
C ASP A 483 -43.52 3.38 19.24
N ARG A 484 -42.86 4.38 18.68
CA ARG A 484 -43.32 5.78 18.72
C ARG A 484 -44.62 5.99 17.95
N ALA A 485 -44.78 5.35 16.78
CA ALA A 485 -45.99 5.44 15.98
C ALA A 485 -47.16 4.75 16.67
N THR A 486 -46.95 3.55 17.22
CA THR A 486 -47.96 2.76 17.96
C THR A 486 -48.41 3.49 19.23
N ASN A 487 -47.48 4.08 19.98
CA ASN A 487 -47.80 4.82 21.20
C ASN A 487 -48.64 6.08 20.88
N ARG A 488 -48.34 6.77 19.79
CA ARG A 488 -49.14 7.95 19.33
C ARG A 488 -50.54 7.53 18.89
N LEU A 489 -50.66 6.42 18.18
CA LEU A 489 -51.96 5.87 17.75
C LEU A 489 -52.82 5.50 18.96
N THR A 490 -52.24 4.79 19.94
CA THR A 490 -52.91 4.41 21.17
C THR A 490 -53.40 5.63 21.95
N MET A 491 -52.56 6.64 22.12
CA MET A 491 -52.93 7.88 22.79
C MET A 491 -54.03 8.64 22.04
N GLY A 492 -54.01 8.63 20.71
CA GLY A 492 -55.10 9.20 19.89
C GLY A 492 -56.43 8.50 20.09
N ILE A 493 -56.42 7.16 20.15
CA ILE A 493 -57.62 6.35 20.41
C ILE A 493 -58.16 6.60 21.82
N VAL A 494 -57.29 6.68 22.82
CA VAL A 494 -57.68 6.98 24.21
C VAL A 494 -58.29 8.37 24.30
N THR A 495 -57.71 9.36 23.60
CA THR A 495 -58.28 10.73 23.56
C THR A 495 -59.68 10.76 22.94
N ALA A 496 -59.85 10.07 21.81
CA ALA A 496 -61.13 9.94 21.14
C ALA A 496 -62.17 9.25 22.04
N ALA A 497 -61.81 8.17 22.73
CA ALA A 497 -62.67 7.47 23.67
C ALA A 497 -63.07 8.36 24.86
N LEU A 498 -62.16 9.18 25.40
CA LEU A 498 -62.44 10.14 26.46
C LEU A 498 -63.41 11.22 26.02
N ILE A 499 -63.26 11.75 24.79
CA ILE A 499 -64.16 12.76 24.23
C ILE A 499 -65.57 12.17 24.05
N ILE A 500 -65.67 10.96 23.44
CA ILE A 500 -66.96 10.31 23.19
C ILE A 500 -67.61 9.94 24.51
N GLY A 501 -66.89 9.32 25.47
CA GLY A 501 -67.40 8.96 26.77
C GLY A 501 -67.87 10.20 27.57
N SER A 502 -67.10 11.28 27.56
CA SER A 502 -67.49 12.55 28.23
C SER A 502 -68.75 13.17 27.60
N SER A 503 -68.86 13.12 26.27
CA SER A 503 -70.07 13.61 25.56
C SER A 503 -71.30 12.78 25.93
N ILE A 504 -71.20 11.46 26.04
CA ILE A 504 -72.31 10.59 26.44
C ILE A 504 -72.72 10.88 27.86
N VAL A 505 -71.78 11.02 28.81
CA VAL A 505 -72.05 11.31 30.22
C VAL A 505 -72.74 12.67 30.35
N MET A 506 -72.34 13.67 29.59
CA MET A 506 -72.98 15.01 29.60
C MET A 506 -74.37 15.03 28.97
N SER A 507 -74.72 14.04 28.15
CA SER A 507 -76.03 13.93 27.52
C SER A 507 -77.08 13.20 28.39
N VAL A 508 -76.70 12.70 29.56
CA VAL A 508 -77.60 11.98 30.49
C VAL A 508 -78.12 12.90 31.57
N ASP A 509 -79.43 13.13 31.61
CA ASP A 509 -80.15 14.13 32.46
C ASP A 509 -79.96 14.05 33.99
N LYS A 510 -79.24 13.05 34.53
CA LYS A 510 -78.97 12.87 35.97
C LYS A 510 -77.51 12.56 36.30
N ALA A 511 -76.57 12.65 35.29
CA ALA A 511 -75.18 12.38 35.58
C ALA A 511 -74.50 13.61 36.20
N PRO A 512 -73.56 13.45 37.16
CA PRO A 512 -72.81 14.57 37.73
C PRO A 512 -71.94 15.20 36.64
N GLY A 513 -72.26 16.41 36.23
CA GLY A 513 -71.60 17.14 35.13
C GLY A 513 -70.06 17.29 35.29
N PHE A 514 -69.56 17.15 36.53
CA PHE A 514 -68.09 17.22 36.76
C PHE A 514 -67.36 16.01 36.17
N ILE A 515 -67.99 14.83 36.00
CA ILE A 515 -67.37 13.61 35.43
C ILE A 515 -67.11 13.82 33.93
N GLY A 516 -68.07 14.40 33.19
CA GLY A 516 -67.91 14.74 31.79
C GLY A 516 -66.83 15.82 31.57
N LEU A 517 -66.85 16.85 32.44
CA LEU A 517 -65.87 17.94 32.37
C LEU A 517 -64.43 17.45 32.63
N THR A 518 -64.22 16.56 33.60
CA THR A 518 -62.91 15.99 33.88
C THR A 518 -62.40 15.13 32.72
N GLY A 519 -63.26 14.38 32.02
CA GLY A 519 -62.88 13.63 30.82
C GLY A 519 -62.47 14.54 29.66
N TYR A 520 -63.16 15.66 29.44
CA TYR A 520 -62.75 16.63 28.45
C TYR A 520 -61.42 17.31 28.78
N LEU A 521 -61.15 17.66 30.03
CA LEU A 521 -59.90 18.24 30.48
C LEU A 521 -58.73 17.27 30.29
N LEU A 522 -58.92 15.98 30.60
CA LEU A 522 -57.92 14.95 30.36
C LEU A 522 -57.66 14.75 28.85
N ALA A 523 -58.73 14.72 28.03
CA ALA A 523 -58.60 14.64 26.57
C ALA A 523 -57.84 15.84 25.98
N PHE A 524 -58.12 17.04 26.47
CA PHE A 524 -57.45 18.26 26.06
C PHE A 524 -55.94 18.24 26.43
N ALA A 525 -55.63 17.88 27.67
CA ALA A 525 -54.24 17.79 28.12
C ALA A 525 -53.45 16.72 27.33
N ASN A 526 -54.09 15.58 27.04
CA ASN A 526 -53.47 14.56 26.21
C ASN A 526 -53.27 14.99 24.75
N SER A 527 -54.21 15.72 24.16
CA SER A 527 -54.07 16.29 22.83
C SER A 527 -52.90 17.28 22.73
N LEU A 528 -52.76 18.17 23.71
CA LEU A 528 -51.63 19.10 23.78
C LEU A 528 -50.30 18.37 23.90
N TRP A 529 -50.25 17.31 24.69
CA TRP A 529 -49.06 16.49 24.85
C TRP A 529 -48.69 15.78 23.52
N ILE A 530 -49.66 15.22 22.79
CA ILE A 530 -49.44 14.59 21.47
C ILE A 530 -48.89 15.61 20.49
N ILE A 531 -49.50 16.82 20.41
CA ILE A 531 -49.04 17.88 19.51
C ILE A 531 -47.60 18.31 19.85
N TRP A 532 -47.31 18.48 21.15
CA TRP A 532 -45.95 18.83 21.60
C TRP A 532 -44.94 17.70 21.30
N SER A 533 -45.32 16.45 21.47
CA SER A 533 -44.52 15.26 21.14
C SER A 533 -44.20 15.18 19.62
N ILE A 534 -45.16 15.54 18.75
CA ILE A 534 -44.97 15.56 17.31
C ILE A 534 -44.02 16.73 16.93
N TRP A 535 -44.23 17.89 17.50
CA TRP A 535 -43.41 19.09 17.22
C TRP A 535 -41.95 18.90 17.66
N ARG A 536 -41.73 18.26 18.79
CA ARG A 536 -40.39 17.96 19.29
C ARG A 536 -39.67 16.84 18.46
N SER A 537 -40.43 15.91 17.89
CA SER A 537 -39.89 14.78 17.09
C SER A 537 -39.57 15.22 15.64
N GLY A 538 -40.05 16.33 15.15
CA GLY A 538 -39.78 16.83 13.79
C GLY A 538 -38.55 17.76 13.67
N ARG A 539 -37.74 17.88 14.73
CA ARG A 539 -36.56 18.74 14.76
C ARG A 539 -35.21 17.94 14.75
N HIS A 540 -35.22 16.71 14.23
CA HIS A 540 -33.97 15.98 14.01
C HIS A 540 -33.90 15.49 12.58
#